data_8342daaf9c556b5283f79797213431ac
#
_entry.id   8342daaf9c556b5283f79797213431ac
#
_cell.length_a   1.000
_cell.length_b   1.000
_cell.length_c   1.000
_cell.angle_alpha   90.00
_cell.angle_beta   90.00
_cell.angle_gamma   90.00
#
_symmetry.space_group_name_H-M   'P 1'
#
loop_
_entity.id
_entity.type
_entity.pdbx_description
1 polymer ?
#
loop_
_entity_poly.entity_id
_entity_poly.type
_entity_poly.pdbx_seq_one_letter_code
_entity_poly.pdbx_strand_id
1 'polypeptide(L)'
;MTRWSYFPRRGNTTGSGKKYGNRKVATEDGTFDSVKEARRNAELQLLAAAGEITNLRRQVHFELIPQQREPDKIGPRGGVIKGKVLEKACEYIADFAYIDADGKKVVEDTKGFRTKDYVIKRKLMLYVHGIRIREL
;
A
#
# COMPACT_ATOMS: atom_id res chain seq x y z
N MET A 1 43.72 11.05 -2.07
CA MET A 1 43.05 10.08 -2.96
C MET A 1 42.67 8.87 -2.15
N THR A 2 41.37 8.69 -1.88
CA THR A 2 40.85 7.49 -1.22
C THR A 2 40.76 6.37 -2.24
N ARG A 3 41.55 5.33 -2.02
CA ARG A 3 41.51 4.10 -2.81
C ARG A 3 40.27 3.32 -2.42
N TRP A 4 39.30 3.18 -3.30
CA TRP A 4 38.19 2.25 -3.13
C TRP A 4 38.72 0.84 -3.31
N SER A 5 38.77 0.07 -2.23
CA SER A 5 39.09 -1.35 -2.31
C SER A 5 37.87 -2.11 -2.85
N TYR A 6 38.06 -2.79 -3.98
CA TYR A 6 37.09 -3.71 -4.56
C TYR A 6 36.95 -4.94 -3.64
N PHE A 7 35.78 -5.08 -3.02
CA PHE A 7 35.44 -6.33 -2.34
C PHE A 7 34.74 -7.26 -3.36
N PRO A 8 35.28 -8.47 -3.62
CA PRO A 8 34.58 -9.41 -4.49
C PRO A 8 33.26 -9.82 -3.83
N ARG A 9 32.21 -9.74 -4.59
CA ARG A 9 30.88 -10.24 -4.18
C ARG A 9 31.01 -11.74 -3.91
N ARG A 10 30.87 -12.16 -2.66
CA ARG A 10 30.66 -13.57 -2.34
C ARG A 10 29.38 -14.02 -3.00
N GLY A 11 29.46 -15.10 -3.76
CA GLY A 11 28.34 -15.71 -4.44
C GLY A 11 27.22 -16.01 -3.45
N ASN A 12 26.05 -15.51 -3.79
CA ASN A 12 24.84 -15.71 -3.02
C ASN A 12 24.37 -17.14 -3.28
N THR A 13 24.55 -18.02 -2.34
CA THR A 13 23.86 -19.31 -2.34
C THR A 13 22.39 -19.04 -2.11
N THR A 14 21.59 -19.33 -3.11
CA THR A 14 20.14 -19.20 -3.14
C THR A 14 19.48 -20.11 -2.13
N GLY A 15 19.36 -19.64 -0.90
CA GLY A 15 18.39 -20.15 0.05
C GLY A 15 17.15 -19.27 -0.04
N SER A 16 16.15 -19.62 -0.85
CA SER A 16 14.86 -18.92 -0.87
C SER A 16 14.05 -19.28 0.37
N GLY A 17 14.52 -18.88 1.54
CA GLY A 17 13.70 -18.84 2.73
C GLY A 17 12.65 -17.73 2.56
N LYS A 18 11.38 -18.09 2.45
CA LYS A 18 10.28 -17.12 2.49
C LYS A 18 10.42 -16.31 3.78
N LYS A 19 10.83 -15.07 3.66
CA LYS A 19 11.18 -14.16 4.78
C LYS A 19 9.99 -13.82 5.69
N TYR A 20 8.77 -14.15 5.25
CA TYR A 20 7.53 -13.99 6.01
C TYR A 20 6.61 -15.17 5.65
N GLY A 21 6.18 -15.93 6.66
CA GLY A 21 5.35 -17.12 6.50
C GLY A 21 3.90 -16.86 6.08
N ASN A 22 3.63 -15.80 5.35
CA ASN A 22 2.29 -15.52 4.85
C ASN A 22 1.96 -16.45 3.68
N ARG A 23 1.03 -17.35 3.92
CA ARG A 23 0.49 -18.25 2.93
C ARG A 23 -0.65 -17.57 2.19
N LYS A 24 -0.54 -17.44 0.88
CA LYS A 24 -1.64 -16.97 0.03
C LYS A 24 -2.81 -17.95 0.12
N VAL A 25 -4.00 -17.41 0.25
CA VAL A 25 -5.24 -18.19 0.36
C VAL A 25 -6.16 -17.80 -0.79
N ALA A 26 -6.59 -18.78 -1.59
CA ALA A 26 -7.61 -18.59 -2.61
C ALA A 26 -8.98 -18.92 -2.03
N THR A 27 -9.94 -18.03 -2.24
CA THR A 27 -11.35 -18.21 -1.87
C THR A 27 -12.22 -17.84 -3.07
N GLU A 28 -13.54 -18.03 -2.95
CA GLU A 28 -14.50 -17.61 -3.98
C GLU A 28 -14.44 -16.10 -4.25
N ASP A 29 -14.09 -15.31 -3.24
CA ASP A 29 -13.96 -13.85 -3.34
C ASP A 29 -12.62 -13.38 -3.93
N GLY A 30 -11.70 -14.29 -4.22
CA GLY A 30 -10.39 -13.99 -4.79
C GLY A 30 -9.21 -14.54 -4.00
N THR A 31 -8.02 -14.05 -4.29
CA THR A 31 -6.78 -14.45 -3.62
C THR A 31 -6.39 -13.41 -2.57
N PHE A 32 -6.05 -13.89 -1.37
CA PHE A 32 -5.62 -13.07 -0.23
C PHE A 32 -4.18 -13.38 0.14
N ASP A 33 -3.47 -12.37 0.62
CA ASP A 33 -2.07 -12.51 1.01
C ASP A 33 -1.90 -13.24 2.36
N SER A 34 -2.96 -13.36 3.16
CA SER A 34 -2.94 -14.09 4.42
C SER A 34 -4.30 -14.72 4.77
N VAL A 35 -4.27 -15.73 5.62
CA VAL A 35 -5.49 -16.33 6.21
C VAL A 35 -6.27 -15.31 7.02
N LYS A 36 -5.59 -14.43 7.73
CA LYS A 36 -6.21 -13.38 8.54
C LYS A 36 -7.00 -12.40 7.68
N GLU A 37 -6.44 -11.99 6.55
CA GLU A 37 -7.11 -11.12 5.57
C GLU A 37 -8.35 -11.80 4.97
N ALA A 38 -8.22 -13.08 4.55
CA ALA A 38 -9.35 -13.85 4.00
C ALA A 38 -10.49 -14.00 5.01
N ARG A 39 -10.16 -14.27 6.28
CA ARG A 39 -11.16 -14.36 7.36
C ARG A 39 -11.86 -13.03 7.57
N ARG A 40 -11.08 -11.95 7.63
CA ARG A 40 -11.67 -10.61 7.78
C ARG A 40 -12.57 -10.23 6.61
N ASN A 41 -12.20 -10.58 5.38
CA ASN A 41 -13.06 -10.39 4.22
C ASN A 41 -14.42 -11.08 4.38
N ALA A 42 -14.44 -12.34 4.83
CA ALA A 42 -15.68 -13.07 5.04
C ALA A 42 -16.58 -12.38 6.09
N GLU A 43 -15.99 -11.89 7.19
CA GLU A 43 -16.72 -11.14 8.23
C GLU A 43 -17.31 -9.84 7.65
N LEU A 44 -16.54 -9.08 6.89
CA LEU A 44 -16.98 -7.82 6.29
C LEU A 44 -18.07 -8.04 5.23
N GLN A 45 -17.98 -9.12 4.45
CA GLN A 45 -19.04 -9.49 3.49
C GLN A 45 -20.37 -9.79 4.19
N LEU A 46 -20.35 -10.46 5.35
CA LEU A 46 -21.54 -10.69 6.15
C LEU A 46 -22.13 -9.38 6.69
N LEU A 47 -21.29 -8.47 7.17
CA LEU A 47 -21.74 -7.15 7.64
C LEU A 47 -22.33 -6.31 6.51
N ALA A 48 -21.74 -6.37 5.32
CA ALA A 48 -22.25 -5.70 4.13
C ALA A 48 -23.61 -6.27 3.69
N ALA A 49 -23.77 -7.59 3.71
CA ALA A 49 -25.03 -8.27 3.40
C ALA A 49 -26.14 -7.92 4.40
N ALA A 50 -25.78 -7.73 5.67
CA ALA A 50 -26.72 -7.30 6.72
C ALA A 50 -27.04 -5.79 6.67
N GLY A 51 -26.37 -5.01 5.79
CA GLY A 51 -26.56 -3.57 5.69
C GLY A 51 -25.88 -2.74 6.79
N GLU A 52 -25.05 -3.37 7.63
CA GLU A 52 -24.34 -2.69 8.72
C GLU A 52 -23.18 -1.83 8.23
N ILE A 53 -22.58 -2.22 7.10
CA ILE A 53 -21.56 -1.45 6.39
C ILE A 53 -21.92 -1.29 4.93
N THR A 54 -21.42 -0.24 4.30
CA THR A 54 -21.66 0.05 2.88
C THR A 54 -20.35 0.38 2.18
N ASN A 55 -20.36 0.31 0.85
CA ASN A 55 -19.22 0.66 0.00
C ASN A 55 -17.95 -0.10 0.37
N LEU A 56 -18.06 -1.39 0.66
CA LEU A 56 -16.91 -2.26 0.96
C LEU A 56 -16.01 -2.40 -0.28
N ARG A 57 -14.75 -2.07 -0.11
CA ARG A 57 -13.71 -2.19 -1.15
C ARG A 57 -12.45 -2.83 -0.58
N ARG A 58 -11.75 -3.56 -1.43
CA ARG A 58 -10.47 -4.20 -1.11
C ARG A 58 -9.34 -3.51 -1.84
N GLN A 59 -8.13 -3.62 -1.29
CA GLN A 59 -6.88 -3.15 -1.91
C GLN A 59 -7.02 -1.70 -2.41
N VAL A 60 -7.41 -0.83 -1.50
CA VAL A 60 -7.69 0.58 -1.81
C VAL A 60 -6.40 1.40 -1.77
N HIS A 61 -6.12 2.08 -2.87
CA HIS A 61 -4.93 2.92 -3.02
C HIS A 61 -5.18 4.33 -2.48
N PHE A 62 -4.26 4.81 -1.65
CA PHE A 62 -4.24 6.19 -1.16
C PHE A 62 -2.91 6.83 -1.54
N GLU A 63 -2.96 7.92 -2.29
CA GLU A 63 -1.77 8.71 -2.59
C GLU A 63 -1.32 9.47 -1.33
N LEU A 64 -0.07 9.28 -0.96
CA LEU A 64 0.54 9.95 0.20
C LEU A 64 1.42 11.13 -0.22
N ILE A 65 2.23 10.92 -1.24
CA ILE A 65 3.09 11.92 -1.83
C ILE A 65 2.90 11.85 -3.34
N PRO A 66 2.51 12.96 -4.00
CA PRO A 66 2.31 12.95 -5.43
C PRO A 66 3.64 12.77 -6.17
N GLN A 67 3.55 12.33 -7.42
CA GLN A 67 4.68 12.30 -8.33
C GLN A 67 5.27 13.70 -8.48
N GLN A 68 6.58 13.80 -8.40
CA GLN A 68 7.31 15.04 -8.54
C GLN A 68 8.08 15.04 -9.86
N ARG A 69 7.97 16.14 -10.58
CA ARG A 69 8.59 16.33 -11.91
C ARG A 69 9.38 17.63 -11.97
N GLU A 70 10.35 17.69 -12.89
CA GLU A 70 10.94 18.94 -13.31
C GLU A 70 9.85 19.84 -13.95
N PRO A 71 10.06 21.17 -13.97
CA PRO A 71 9.15 22.08 -14.65
C PRO A 71 8.99 21.73 -16.13
N ASP A 72 7.79 21.91 -16.65
CA ASP A 72 7.52 21.78 -18.08
C ASP A 72 8.27 22.86 -18.87
N LYS A 73 8.67 22.51 -20.08
CA LYS A 73 9.38 23.42 -21.02
C LYS A 73 8.53 23.62 -22.28
N ILE A 74 8.71 24.76 -22.91
CA ILE A 74 8.13 25.02 -24.22
C ILE A 74 9.13 24.55 -25.28
N GLY A 75 8.68 23.66 -26.16
CA GLY A 75 9.49 23.15 -27.26
C GLY A 75 9.64 24.17 -28.41
N PRO A 76 10.55 23.90 -29.39
CA PRO A 76 10.84 24.80 -30.50
C PRO A 76 9.63 25.14 -31.37
N ARG A 77 8.61 24.28 -31.38
CA ARG A 77 7.36 24.43 -32.14
C ARG A 77 6.18 24.98 -31.33
N GLY A 78 6.45 25.47 -30.11
CA GLY A 78 5.42 25.99 -29.19
C GLY A 78 4.62 24.94 -28.39
N GLY A 79 4.92 23.65 -28.56
CA GLY A 79 4.31 22.58 -27.78
C GLY A 79 4.92 22.47 -26.39
N VAL A 80 4.13 21.99 -25.42
CA VAL A 80 4.59 21.74 -24.06
C VAL A 80 5.33 20.41 -23.99
N ILE A 81 6.57 20.44 -23.49
CA ILE A 81 7.36 19.25 -23.16
C ILE A 81 7.29 19.06 -21.65
N LYS A 82 6.67 17.94 -21.21
CA LYS A 82 6.58 17.62 -19.79
C LYS A 82 7.96 17.37 -19.18
N GLY A 83 8.18 17.91 -17.98
CA GLY A 83 9.37 17.69 -17.21
C GLY A 83 9.59 16.22 -16.85
N LYS A 84 10.85 15.82 -16.67
CA LYS A 84 11.21 14.47 -16.21
C LYS A 84 10.66 14.18 -14.82
N VAL A 85 10.30 12.92 -14.58
CA VAL A 85 9.94 12.44 -13.25
C VAL A 85 11.19 12.43 -12.38
N LEU A 86 11.18 13.22 -11.31
CA LEU A 86 12.23 13.24 -10.29
C LEU A 86 11.99 12.15 -9.27
N GLU A 87 10.75 12.08 -8.75
CA GLU A 87 10.32 11.07 -7.78
C GLU A 87 8.94 10.53 -8.16
N LYS A 88 8.75 9.23 -7.99
CA LYS A 88 7.45 8.59 -8.20
C LYS A 88 6.51 8.89 -7.04
N ALA A 89 5.21 8.80 -7.29
CA ALA A 89 4.22 8.88 -6.22
C ALA A 89 4.46 7.81 -5.15
N CYS A 90 4.23 8.19 -3.90
CA CYS A 90 4.21 7.25 -2.78
C CYS A 90 2.76 6.95 -2.41
N GLU A 91 2.39 5.68 -2.39
CA GLU A 91 1.03 5.22 -2.10
C GLU A 91 1.01 4.27 -0.91
N TYR A 92 -0.11 4.28 -0.21
CA TYR A 92 -0.49 3.26 0.76
C TYR A 92 -1.65 2.43 0.19
N ILE A 93 -1.56 1.12 0.30
CA ILE A 93 -2.60 0.20 -0.13
C ILE A 93 -3.22 -0.42 1.12
N ALA A 94 -4.48 -0.07 1.39
CA ALA A 94 -5.25 -0.62 2.49
C ALA A 94 -5.88 -1.95 2.11
N ASP A 95 -5.95 -2.89 3.03
CA ASP A 95 -6.62 -4.18 2.78
C ASP A 95 -8.11 -3.99 2.55
N PHE A 96 -8.76 -3.16 3.37
CA PHE A 96 -10.20 -2.87 3.30
C PHE A 96 -10.51 -1.41 3.56
N ALA A 97 -11.54 -0.90 2.88
CA ALA A 97 -12.16 0.37 3.18
C ALA A 97 -13.67 0.26 3.01
N TYR A 98 -14.41 0.87 3.92
CA TYR A 98 -15.88 0.85 3.91
C TYR A 98 -16.43 2.03 4.71
N ILE A 99 -17.75 2.20 4.68
CA ILE A 99 -18.50 3.17 5.49
C ILE A 99 -19.25 2.39 6.55
N ASP A 100 -19.08 2.76 7.81
CA ASP A 100 -19.76 2.12 8.93
C ASP A 100 -21.22 2.59 9.08
N ALA A 101 -21.94 2.04 10.06
CA ALA A 101 -23.32 2.39 10.33
C ALA A 101 -23.52 3.86 10.71
N ASP A 102 -22.51 4.52 11.25
CA ASP A 102 -22.54 5.95 11.60
C ASP A 102 -22.19 6.86 10.43
N GLY A 103 -21.94 6.30 9.24
CA GLY A 103 -21.55 7.03 8.05
C GLY A 103 -20.07 7.43 8.02
N LYS A 104 -19.24 6.88 8.91
CA LYS A 104 -17.80 7.14 8.96
C LYS A 104 -17.04 6.22 8.02
N LYS A 105 -16.04 6.79 7.35
CA LYS A 105 -15.09 6.03 6.55
C LYS A 105 -14.11 5.27 7.45
N VAL A 106 -14.06 3.97 7.28
CA VAL A 106 -13.14 3.07 7.99
C VAL A 106 -12.14 2.51 7.01
N VAL A 107 -10.87 2.52 7.38
CA VAL A 107 -9.76 1.92 6.63
C VAL A 107 -9.07 0.91 7.54
N GLU A 108 -9.01 -0.34 7.09
CA GLU A 108 -8.45 -1.45 7.85
C GLU A 108 -7.22 -2.04 7.19
N ASP A 109 -6.31 -2.49 8.02
CA ASP A 109 -5.13 -3.23 7.63
C ASP A 109 -4.90 -4.44 8.55
N THR A 110 -4.77 -5.62 7.97
CA THR A 110 -4.53 -6.88 8.70
C THR A 110 -3.03 -7.15 8.86
N LYS A 111 -2.33 -6.28 9.56
CA LYS A 111 -0.88 -6.39 9.76
C LYS A 111 -0.51 -7.43 10.82
N GLY A 112 0.26 -8.45 10.43
CA GLY A 112 0.95 -9.35 11.37
C GLY A 112 2.20 -8.70 11.95
N PHE A 113 2.93 -7.94 11.15
CA PHE A 113 4.17 -7.24 11.53
C PHE A 113 4.19 -5.81 10.97
N ARG A 114 4.56 -4.85 11.82
CA ARG A 114 4.70 -3.44 11.44
C ARG A 114 6.12 -3.15 10.97
N THR A 115 6.30 -3.04 9.65
CA THR A 115 7.57 -2.59 9.08
C THR A 115 7.77 -1.09 9.31
N LYS A 116 9.02 -0.63 9.20
CA LYS A 116 9.32 0.82 9.29
C LYS A 116 8.61 1.60 8.18
N ASP A 117 8.56 1.07 6.98
CA ASP A 117 7.85 1.66 5.84
C ASP A 117 6.36 1.82 6.12
N TYR A 118 5.74 0.79 6.67
CA TYR A 118 4.34 0.84 7.06
C TYR A 118 4.07 1.92 8.11
N VAL A 119 4.91 2.02 9.14
CA VAL A 119 4.76 3.04 10.19
C VAL A 119 4.81 4.45 9.61
N ILE A 120 5.72 4.71 8.66
CA ILE A 120 5.79 5.99 7.96
C ILE A 120 4.52 6.25 7.15
N LYS A 121 4.07 5.26 6.37
CA LYS A 121 2.83 5.36 5.58
C LYS A 121 1.60 5.58 6.45
N ARG A 122 1.50 4.91 7.59
CA ARG A 122 0.43 5.13 8.58
C ARG A 122 0.39 6.57 9.08
N LYS A 123 1.55 7.14 9.40
CA LYS A 123 1.67 8.54 9.82
C LYS A 123 1.25 9.50 8.71
N LEU A 124 1.66 9.20 7.47
CA LEU A 124 1.28 10.00 6.30
C LEU A 124 -0.23 9.90 6.00
N MET A 125 -0.84 8.74 6.19
CA MET A 125 -2.29 8.58 6.07
C MET A 125 -3.04 9.52 7.01
N LEU A 126 -2.60 9.62 8.25
CA LEU A 126 -3.19 10.55 9.22
C LEU A 126 -2.92 12.02 8.84
N TYR A 127 -1.70 12.33 8.42
CA TYR A 127 -1.31 13.70 8.08
C TYR A 127 -1.97 14.21 6.80
N VAL A 128 -1.95 13.42 5.71
CA VAL A 128 -2.44 13.83 4.40
C VAL A 128 -3.96 13.70 4.28
N HIS A 129 -4.52 12.58 4.74
CA HIS A 129 -5.93 12.25 4.57
C HIS A 129 -6.78 12.40 5.83
N GLY A 130 -6.16 12.61 6.99
CA GLY A 130 -6.87 12.61 8.27
C GLY A 130 -7.45 11.25 8.65
N ILE A 131 -6.94 10.17 8.04
CA ILE A 131 -7.42 8.81 8.25
C ILE A 131 -6.52 8.08 9.23
N ARG A 132 -7.10 7.61 10.32
CA ARG A 132 -6.44 6.72 11.27
C ARG A 132 -6.72 5.27 10.86
N ILE A 133 -5.66 4.55 10.45
CA ILE A 133 -5.78 3.16 10.03
C ILE A 133 -6.15 2.30 11.25
N ARG A 134 -7.16 1.44 11.06
CA ARG A 134 -7.54 0.43 12.02
C ARG A 134 -6.71 -0.84 11.77
N GLU A 135 -5.80 -1.12 12.67
CA GLU A 135 -4.95 -2.31 12.61
C GLU A 135 -5.65 -3.47 13.33
N LEU A 136 -5.67 -4.63 12.66
CA LEU A 136 -6.31 -5.85 13.17
C LEU A 136 -5.29 -6.92 13.50
#